data_a5673e392d9a187c041ebe5badda972d
#
_entry.id   a5673e392d9a187c041ebe5badda972d
#
_cell.length_a   1.000
_cell.length_b   1.000
_cell.length_c   1.000
_cell.angle_alpha   90.00
_cell.angle_beta   90.00
_cell.angle_gamma   90.00
#
_symmetry.space_group_name_H-M   'P 1'
#
loop_
_entity.id
_entity.type
_entity.pdbx_description
1 polymer ?
#
loop_
_entity_poly.entity_id
_entity_poly.type
_entity_poly.pdbx_seq_one_letter_code
_entity_poly.pdbx_strand_id
1 'polypeptide(L)'
;MKHINSLIVFSIVSMLSLGMLSSCKEKKKDPNARTDTYATGKITFGADESFAPIIDEEMDVFHSIYPNAHVTPKYMSESEGMNLLLDDKLLLMITARDFKKSERENLKKRDRLPI
;
A
#
# COMPACT_ATOMS: atom_id res chain seq x y z
N MET A 1 -54.57 -15.37 -34.51
CA MET A 1 -54.18 -15.57 -33.10
C MET A 1 -52.72 -16.03 -32.91
N LYS A 2 -52.11 -16.84 -33.78
CA LYS A 2 -50.70 -17.29 -33.64
C LYS A 2 -49.66 -16.17 -33.72
N HIS A 3 -49.88 -15.15 -34.55
CA HIS A 3 -48.91 -14.07 -34.77
C HIS A 3 -48.90 -13.05 -33.59
N ILE A 4 -50.01 -12.86 -32.90
CA ILE A 4 -50.12 -11.94 -31.78
C ILE A 4 -49.32 -12.48 -30.58
N ASN A 5 -49.40 -13.80 -30.33
CA ASN A 5 -48.62 -14.42 -29.25
C ASN A 5 -47.10 -14.34 -29.53
N SER A 6 -46.67 -14.46 -30.78
CA SER A 6 -45.26 -14.35 -31.17
C SER A 6 -44.74 -12.93 -30.97
N LEU A 7 -45.52 -11.91 -31.26
CA LEU A 7 -45.14 -10.48 -31.04
C LEU A 7 -45.04 -10.15 -29.55
N ILE A 8 -45.95 -10.70 -28.74
CA ILE A 8 -45.93 -10.49 -27.28
C ILE A 8 -44.71 -11.13 -26.66
N VAL A 9 -44.35 -12.36 -27.06
CA VAL A 9 -43.15 -13.06 -26.57
C VAL A 9 -41.87 -12.29 -26.97
N PHE A 10 -41.80 -11.78 -28.20
CA PHE A 10 -40.65 -11.02 -28.67
C PHE A 10 -40.47 -9.69 -27.91
N SER A 11 -41.58 -9.02 -27.55
CA SER A 11 -41.61 -7.82 -26.74
C SER A 11 -41.11 -8.05 -25.30
N ILE A 12 -41.55 -9.17 -24.69
CA ILE A 12 -41.14 -9.54 -23.32
C ILE A 12 -39.67 -9.91 -23.27
N VAL A 13 -39.14 -10.66 -24.25
CA VAL A 13 -37.71 -11.01 -24.34
C VAL A 13 -36.82 -9.77 -24.53
N SER A 14 -37.27 -8.81 -25.38
CA SER A 14 -36.56 -7.54 -25.58
C SER A 14 -36.53 -6.69 -24.32
N MET A 15 -37.60 -6.67 -23.54
CA MET A 15 -37.67 -5.89 -22.30
C MET A 15 -36.84 -6.49 -21.17
N LEU A 16 -36.67 -7.81 -21.14
CA LEU A 16 -35.81 -8.52 -20.17
C LEU A 16 -34.32 -8.30 -20.45
N SER A 17 -33.90 -8.12 -21.69
CA SER A 17 -32.49 -7.91 -22.06
C SER A 17 -31.98 -6.51 -21.72
N LEU A 18 -32.83 -5.48 -21.60
CA LEU A 18 -32.43 -4.13 -21.18
C LEU A 18 -32.15 -4.00 -19.67
N GLY A 19 -32.66 -4.93 -18.87
CA GLY A 19 -32.51 -4.89 -17.41
C GLY A 19 -31.13 -5.34 -16.90
N MET A 20 -30.28 -5.95 -17.72
CA MET A 20 -29.00 -6.53 -17.28
C MET A 20 -27.80 -5.56 -17.35
N LEU A 21 -27.97 -4.34 -17.86
CA LEU A 21 -26.88 -3.39 -18.06
C LEU A 21 -26.64 -2.45 -16.87
N SER A 22 -27.43 -2.54 -15.78
CA SER A 22 -27.35 -1.61 -14.65
C SER A 22 -26.57 -2.14 -13.44
N SER A 23 -25.75 -3.19 -13.56
CA SER A 23 -25.08 -3.84 -12.43
C SER A 23 -23.61 -3.40 -12.23
N CYS A 24 -23.19 -2.24 -12.70
CA CYS A 24 -21.98 -1.63 -12.22
C CYS A 24 -22.30 -0.71 -11.05
N LYS A 25 -22.44 -1.25 -9.84
CA LYS A 25 -22.30 -0.46 -8.61
C LYS A 25 -20.84 -0.06 -8.50
N GLU A 26 -20.52 1.21 -8.80
CA GLU A 26 -19.27 1.81 -8.33
C GLU A 26 -19.20 1.60 -6.81
N LYS A 27 -18.23 0.80 -6.38
CA LYS A 27 -17.88 0.75 -4.96
C LYS A 27 -17.51 2.17 -4.56
N LYS A 28 -18.30 2.79 -3.68
CA LYS A 28 -17.91 4.04 -3.03
C LYS A 28 -16.50 3.82 -2.50
N LYS A 29 -15.54 4.60 -3.00
CA LYS A 29 -14.17 4.59 -2.46
C LYS A 29 -14.28 4.95 -0.99
N ASP A 30 -13.92 4.01 -0.12
CA ASP A 30 -13.76 4.29 1.30
C ASP A 30 -12.66 5.34 1.42
N PRO A 31 -12.90 6.54 1.98
CA PRO A 31 -11.88 7.56 2.12
C PRO A 31 -10.69 7.11 2.97
N ASN A 32 -10.85 6.04 3.77
CA ASN A 32 -9.80 5.43 4.58
C ASN A 32 -9.21 4.14 3.95
N ALA A 33 -9.69 3.73 2.77
CA ALA A 33 -9.09 2.59 2.08
C ALA A 33 -7.66 2.93 1.67
N ARG A 34 -6.70 2.09 2.06
CA ARG A 34 -5.32 2.21 1.58
C ARG A 34 -5.31 2.07 0.06
N THR A 35 -4.84 3.11 -0.60
CA THR A 35 -4.68 3.14 -2.07
C THR A 35 -3.25 2.81 -2.48
N ASP A 36 -2.40 2.49 -1.51
CA ASP A 36 -1.00 2.21 -1.73
C ASP A 36 -0.83 0.88 -2.47
N THR A 37 -0.01 0.89 -3.49
CA THR A 37 0.46 -0.29 -4.21
C THR A 37 1.99 -0.27 -4.21
N TYR A 38 2.65 -1.30 -4.73
CA TYR A 38 4.11 -1.29 -4.86
C TYR A 38 4.65 -0.17 -5.76
N ALA A 39 3.81 0.42 -6.60
CA ALA A 39 4.16 1.48 -7.57
C ALA A 39 3.52 2.84 -7.25
N THR A 40 2.73 2.95 -6.18
CA THR A 40 2.04 4.18 -5.76
C THR A 40 1.93 4.24 -4.25
N GLY A 41 1.94 5.43 -3.69
CA GLY A 41 1.77 5.64 -2.26
C GLY A 41 2.83 6.57 -1.68
N LYS A 42 2.79 6.75 -0.37
CA LYS A 42 3.74 7.58 0.36
C LYS A 42 4.23 6.87 1.60
N ILE A 43 5.55 6.74 1.72
CA ILE A 43 6.20 6.18 2.91
C ILE A 43 7.44 6.99 3.28
N THR A 44 7.67 7.14 4.57
CA THR A 44 8.95 7.64 5.11
C THR A 44 9.59 6.51 5.89
N PHE A 45 10.89 6.28 5.66
CA PHE A 45 11.66 5.30 6.39
C PHE A 45 12.92 5.94 6.99
N GLY A 46 13.44 5.37 8.06
CA GLY A 46 14.69 5.77 8.68
C GLY A 46 15.89 5.05 8.07
N ALA A 47 17.00 5.72 8.01
CA ALA A 47 18.28 5.11 7.64
C ALA A 47 19.41 5.73 8.44
N ASP A 48 20.43 4.93 8.75
CA ASP A 48 21.67 5.43 9.30
C ASP A 48 22.35 6.37 8.30
N GLU A 49 22.89 7.48 8.79
CA GLU A 49 23.54 8.52 7.98
C GLU A 49 24.66 7.99 7.06
N SER A 50 25.31 6.91 7.47
CA SER A 50 26.38 6.29 6.67
C SER A 50 25.91 5.68 5.36
N PHE A 51 24.62 5.38 5.24
CA PHE A 51 24.02 4.85 4.02
C PHE A 51 23.47 5.94 3.08
N ALA A 52 23.48 7.21 3.48
CA ALA A 52 22.87 8.29 2.71
C ALA A 52 23.34 8.33 1.23
N PRO A 53 24.63 8.24 0.89
CA PRO A 53 25.06 8.33 -0.50
C PRO A 53 24.48 7.19 -1.38
N ILE A 54 24.38 5.98 -0.83
CA ILE A 54 23.87 4.83 -1.57
C ILE A 54 22.35 4.93 -1.70
N ILE A 55 21.67 5.31 -0.62
CA ILE A 55 20.19 5.40 -0.61
C ILE A 55 19.72 6.53 -1.52
N ASP A 56 20.40 7.68 -1.55
CA ASP A 56 20.02 8.81 -2.42
C ASP A 56 20.08 8.39 -3.90
N GLU A 57 21.15 7.74 -4.33
CA GLU A 57 21.28 7.21 -5.70
C GLU A 57 20.16 6.20 -6.03
N GLU A 58 19.87 5.27 -5.11
CA GLU A 58 18.79 4.29 -5.30
C GLU A 58 17.41 4.95 -5.34
N MET A 59 17.18 6.02 -4.55
CA MET A 59 15.92 6.76 -4.58
C MET A 59 15.73 7.51 -5.90
N ASP A 60 16.78 8.08 -6.48
CA ASP A 60 16.72 8.76 -7.77
C ASP A 60 16.33 7.76 -8.88
N VAL A 61 16.92 6.58 -8.90
CA VAL A 61 16.56 5.49 -9.82
C VAL A 61 15.11 5.04 -9.57
N PHE A 62 14.74 4.80 -8.32
CA PHE A 62 13.39 4.35 -7.95
C PHE A 62 12.33 5.35 -8.39
N HIS A 63 12.50 6.64 -8.12
CA HIS A 63 11.54 7.68 -8.50
C HIS A 63 11.43 7.86 -10.01
N SER A 64 12.51 7.60 -10.75
CA SER A 64 12.46 7.63 -12.23
C SER A 64 11.58 6.51 -12.81
N ILE A 65 11.56 5.35 -12.15
CA ILE A 65 10.77 4.17 -12.55
C ILE A 65 9.32 4.28 -12.05
N TYR A 66 9.15 4.78 -10.81
CA TYR A 66 7.85 4.84 -10.13
C TYR A 66 7.48 6.29 -9.71
N PRO A 67 7.14 7.17 -10.64
CA PRO A 67 6.93 8.60 -10.37
C PRO A 67 5.75 8.89 -9.42
N ASN A 68 4.84 7.95 -9.24
CA ASN A 68 3.69 8.06 -8.33
C ASN A 68 3.93 7.45 -6.94
N ALA A 69 5.11 6.89 -6.69
CA ALA A 69 5.52 6.40 -5.39
C ALA A 69 6.45 7.43 -4.71
N HIS A 70 6.03 7.92 -3.55
CA HIS A 70 6.76 8.92 -2.78
C HIS A 70 7.43 8.24 -1.58
N VAL A 71 8.60 7.68 -1.80
CA VAL A 71 9.44 7.05 -0.78
C VAL A 71 10.49 8.06 -0.33
N THR A 72 10.51 8.40 0.96
CA THR A 72 11.38 9.45 1.49
C THR A 72 12.26 8.91 2.61
N PRO A 73 13.59 8.88 2.43
CA PRO A 73 14.51 8.54 3.50
C PRO A 73 14.58 9.67 4.53
N LYS A 74 14.76 9.30 5.79
CA LYS A 74 15.06 10.20 6.88
C LYS A 74 16.35 9.70 7.55
N TYR A 75 17.45 10.42 7.34
CA TYR A 75 18.74 10.06 7.89
C TYR A 75 18.86 10.46 9.35
N MET A 76 19.40 9.57 10.16
CA MET A 76 19.57 9.75 11.59
C MET A 76 20.59 8.76 12.14
N SER A 77 21.03 8.96 13.38
CA SER A 77 21.89 7.99 14.04
C SER A 77 21.17 6.66 14.28
N GLU A 78 21.91 5.55 14.27
CA GLU A 78 21.36 4.23 14.58
C GLU A 78 20.56 4.18 15.88
N SER A 79 21.06 4.84 16.93
CA SER A 79 20.40 4.84 18.23
C SER A 79 19.07 5.57 18.20
N GLU A 80 18.99 6.69 17.51
CA GLU A 80 17.75 7.46 17.33
C GLU A 80 16.74 6.65 16.49
N GLY A 81 17.17 6.12 15.34
CA GLY A 81 16.33 5.34 14.47
C GLY A 81 15.75 4.09 15.15
N MET A 82 16.56 3.38 15.93
CA MET A 82 16.12 2.22 16.70
C MET A 82 15.11 2.59 17.78
N ASN A 83 15.30 3.71 18.47
CA ASN A 83 14.34 4.18 19.46
C ASN A 83 12.99 4.54 18.80
N LEU A 84 13.01 5.25 17.67
CA LEU A 84 11.81 5.60 16.93
C LEU A 84 11.08 4.35 16.39
N LEU A 85 11.81 3.34 15.96
CA LEU A 85 11.26 2.06 15.53
C LEU A 85 10.59 1.32 16.69
N LEU A 86 11.22 1.28 17.85
CA LEU A 86 10.70 0.66 19.07
C LEU A 86 9.49 1.41 19.64
N ASP A 87 9.42 2.72 19.43
CA ASP A 87 8.29 3.59 19.83
C ASP A 87 7.14 3.62 18.83
N ASP A 88 7.20 2.82 17.76
CA ASP A 88 6.20 2.81 16.66
C ASP A 88 6.07 4.15 15.89
N LYS A 89 7.07 5.03 16.02
CA LYS A 89 7.13 6.30 15.29
C LYS A 89 7.78 6.17 13.92
N LEU A 90 8.40 5.02 13.67
CA LEU A 90 9.04 4.67 12.41
C LEU A 90 8.63 3.25 12.03
N LEU A 91 8.31 3.02 10.77
CA LEU A 91 7.87 1.71 10.27
C LEU A 91 9.04 0.82 9.83
N LEU A 92 10.12 1.43 9.36
CA LEU A 92 11.29 0.76 8.81
C LEU A 92 12.55 1.55 9.16
N MET A 93 13.61 0.86 9.54
CA MET A 93 14.93 1.41 9.77
C MET A 93 16.00 0.59 9.03
N ILE A 94 16.83 1.24 8.23
CA ILE A 94 18.02 0.65 7.60
C ILE A 94 19.23 0.96 8.47
N THR A 95 19.88 -0.08 8.97
CA THR A 95 21.01 0.01 9.88
C THR A 95 21.99 -1.15 9.67
N ALA A 96 23.25 -0.95 10.00
CA ALA A 96 24.27 -2.00 9.91
C ALA A 96 24.27 -2.95 11.12
N ARG A 97 23.69 -2.55 12.25
CA ARG A 97 23.67 -3.38 13.46
C ARG A 97 22.41 -4.23 13.59
N ASP A 98 22.55 -5.34 14.27
CA ASP A 98 21.42 -6.16 14.71
C ASP A 98 20.78 -5.58 16.00
N PHE A 99 19.59 -6.07 16.33
CA PHE A 99 18.89 -5.73 17.56
C PHE A 99 19.68 -6.19 18.79
N LYS A 100 19.78 -5.33 19.79
CA LYS A 100 20.24 -5.73 21.14
C LYS A 100 19.25 -6.72 21.74
N LYS A 101 19.72 -7.54 22.69
CA LYS A 101 18.87 -8.54 23.33
C LYS A 101 17.61 -7.91 23.98
N SER A 102 17.76 -6.79 24.66
CA SER A 102 16.65 -6.06 25.28
C SER A 102 15.64 -5.49 24.27
N GLU A 103 16.13 -5.02 23.12
CA GLU A 103 15.29 -4.51 22.03
C GLU A 103 14.47 -5.64 21.40
N ARG A 104 15.11 -6.80 21.17
CA ARG A 104 14.46 -8.01 20.66
C ARG A 104 13.40 -8.55 21.62
N GLU A 105 13.67 -8.54 22.92
CA GLU A 105 12.71 -8.94 23.94
C GLU A 105 11.49 -7.99 23.99
N ASN A 106 11.71 -6.69 23.82
CA ASN A 106 10.64 -5.69 23.73
C ASN A 106 9.73 -5.95 22.51
N LEU A 107 10.32 -6.17 21.33
CA LEU A 107 9.58 -6.48 20.10
C LEU A 107 8.78 -7.79 20.25
N LYS A 108 9.39 -8.81 20.86
CA LYS A 108 8.71 -10.09 21.11
C LYS A 108 7.51 -9.94 22.04
N LYS A 109 7.58 -9.10 23.07
CA LYS A 109 6.45 -8.82 23.98
C LYS A 109 5.28 -8.13 23.26
N ARG A 110 5.56 -7.43 22.16
CA ARG A 110 4.55 -6.75 21.33
C ARG A 110 4.09 -7.58 20.14
N ASP A 111 4.45 -8.87 20.09
CA ASP A 111 4.19 -9.77 18.95
C ASP A 111 4.75 -9.25 17.62
N ARG A 112 5.88 -8.54 17.69
CA ARG A 112 6.63 -8.03 16.54
C ARG A 112 7.98 -8.72 16.50
N LEU A 113 8.14 -9.64 15.58
CA LEU A 113 9.42 -10.28 15.36
C LEU A 113 10.19 -9.54 14.26
N PRO A 114 11.46 -9.18 14.48
CA PRO A 114 12.32 -8.70 13.40
C PRO A 114 12.50 -9.82 12.36
N ILE A 115 12.42 -9.43 11.13
CA ILE A 115 12.69 -10.30 9.98
C ILE A 115 14.19 -10.41 9.77
#